data_55cabd3f639668b1b6efeea6940d4e29
#
_entry.id   55cabd3f639668b1b6efeea6940d4e29
#
_cell.length_a   1.000
_cell.length_b   1.000
_cell.length_c   1.000
_cell.angle_alpha   90.00
_cell.angle_beta   90.00
_cell.angle_gamma   90.00
#
_symmetry.space_group_name_H-M   'P 1'
#
loop_
_entity.id
_entity.type
_entity.pdbx_description
1 polymer ?
#
loop_
_entity_poly.entity_id
_entity_poly.type
_entity_poly.pdbx_seq_one_letter_code
_entity_poly.pdbx_strand_id
1 'polypeptide(L)'
;MMKAKIGIVGSGNIGWALKQLLKEDYNIKQGDITDGFDASDIKQVKTFLNGLDAVISAGPFAVNKNIAQIAAEESIGYFDLTEDVETTEYIRNLKSESILMPQCGLAPGAINICAAGMMEEFDSVNEVLMRVGALPRFTTNEMSYYLSWSTNGLINEYCNEADAIYEGKAVKLMPLEGAEKLVIEGESFEAFNTSGGCATMCETYADKVENLTYKTIRYPGHLNHMKFLFNDLHLKKNKDVLEKLFDKEVPRTKN
;
A
#
# COMPACT_ATOMS: atom_id res chain seq x y z
N MET A 1 27.91 -18.11 -7.30
CA MET A 1 27.48 -16.83 -7.88
C MET A 1 27.57 -15.76 -6.80
N MET A 2 27.97 -14.53 -7.14
CA MET A 2 27.89 -13.42 -6.17
C MET A 2 26.41 -13.09 -5.91
N LYS A 3 26.03 -12.91 -4.65
CA LYS A 3 24.68 -12.48 -4.29
C LYS A 3 24.43 -11.05 -4.76
N ALA A 4 23.27 -10.78 -5.33
CA ALA A 4 22.87 -9.42 -5.69
C ALA A 4 22.82 -8.50 -4.46
N LYS A 5 23.11 -7.22 -4.68
CA LYS A 5 23.15 -6.19 -3.64
C LYS A 5 21.86 -5.40 -3.63
N ILE A 6 21.09 -5.52 -2.57
CA ILE A 6 19.79 -4.86 -2.41
C ILE A 6 19.90 -3.76 -1.35
N GLY A 7 19.52 -2.55 -1.72
CA GLY A 7 19.31 -1.46 -0.77
C GLY A 7 17.92 -1.52 -0.14
N ILE A 8 17.77 -1.28 1.16
CA ILE A 8 16.49 -1.08 1.82
C ILE A 8 16.52 0.30 2.45
N VAL A 9 15.61 1.18 2.01
CA VAL A 9 15.40 2.50 2.60
C VAL A 9 14.29 2.39 3.64
N GLY A 10 14.61 2.74 4.88
CA GLY A 10 13.74 2.59 6.04
C GLY A 10 14.13 1.38 6.91
N SER A 11 14.13 1.58 8.24
CA SER A 11 14.44 0.55 9.24
C SER A 11 13.26 0.23 10.18
N GLY A 12 12.09 0.77 9.87
CA GLY A 12 10.84 0.46 10.57
C GLY A 12 10.44 -1.01 10.43
N ASN A 13 9.22 -1.36 10.89
CA ASN A 13 8.74 -2.75 10.91
C ASN A 13 8.87 -3.46 9.55
N ILE A 14 8.51 -2.78 8.47
CA ILE A 14 8.57 -3.37 7.12
C ILE A 14 10.01 -3.51 6.64
N GLY A 15 10.84 -2.46 6.81
CA GLY A 15 12.26 -2.53 6.43
C GLY A 15 13.03 -3.59 7.21
N TRP A 16 12.72 -3.76 8.50
CA TRP A 16 13.26 -4.85 9.30
C TRP A 16 12.82 -6.23 8.78
N ALA A 17 11.51 -6.40 8.52
CA ALA A 17 10.97 -7.67 8.02
C ALA A 17 11.59 -8.04 6.66
N LEU A 18 11.66 -7.10 5.72
CA LEU A 18 12.31 -7.29 4.41
C LEU A 18 13.77 -7.73 4.57
N LYS A 19 14.51 -7.08 5.47
CA LYS A 19 15.90 -7.48 5.75
C LYS A 19 15.99 -8.92 6.27
N GLN A 20 15.08 -9.33 7.18
CA GLN A 20 15.09 -10.71 7.67
C GLN A 20 14.78 -11.73 6.57
N LEU A 21 13.83 -11.43 5.69
CA LEU A 21 13.43 -12.30 4.60
C LEU A 21 14.49 -12.43 3.50
N LEU A 22 15.24 -11.36 3.23
CA LEU A 22 16.13 -11.29 2.06
C LEU A 22 17.61 -11.57 2.38
N LYS A 23 18.04 -11.48 3.64
CA LYS A 23 19.46 -11.55 4.02
C LYS A 23 20.17 -12.88 3.68
N GLU A 24 19.41 -13.98 3.59
CA GLU A 24 19.99 -15.28 3.26
C GLU A 24 20.34 -15.39 1.77
N ASP A 25 19.58 -14.70 0.90
CA ASP A 25 19.72 -14.79 -0.56
C ASP A 25 20.47 -13.61 -1.17
N TYR A 26 20.48 -12.45 -0.50
CA TYR A 26 21.01 -11.19 -1.01
C TYR A 26 21.99 -10.52 -0.04
N ASN A 27 22.85 -9.65 -0.60
CA ASN A 27 23.66 -8.73 0.21
C ASN A 27 22.85 -7.47 0.50
N ILE A 28 22.43 -7.29 1.76
CA ILE A 28 21.53 -6.18 2.14
C ILE A 28 22.33 -5.00 2.67
N LYS A 29 22.08 -3.81 2.09
CA LYS A 29 22.47 -2.50 2.61
C LYS A 29 21.22 -1.78 3.08
N GLN A 30 21.16 -1.31 4.33
CA GLN A 30 20.01 -0.60 4.87
C GLN A 30 20.40 0.83 5.23
N GLY A 31 19.49 1.79 4.99
CA GLY A 31 19.67 3.19 5.36
C GLY A 31 18.36 3.75 5.94
N ASP A 32 18.51 4.55 7.00
CA ASP A 32 17.39 5.18 7.71
C ASP A 32 17.79 6.54 8.26
N ILE A 33 16.83 7.40 8.48
CA ILE A 33 17.07 8.73 9.07
C ILE A 33 17.70 8.63 10.47
N THR A 34 17.40 7.59 11.22
CA THR A 34 17.97 7.32 12.54
C THR A 34 19.46 6.98 12.49
N ASP A 35 19.93 6.47 11.35
CA ASP A 35 21.35 6.18 11.09
C ASP A 35 22.05 7.33 10.33
N GLY A 36 21.37 8.48 10.17
CA GLY A 36 21.88 9.67 9.50
C GLY A 36 21.72 9.64 7.97
N PHE A 37 20.99 8.67 7.40
CA PHE A 37 20.67 8.66 5.98
C PHE A 37 19.31 9.33 5.74
N ASP A 38 19.34 10.49 5.09
CA ASP A 38 18.14 11.23 4.71
C ASP A 38 17.77 10.96 3.23
N ALA A 39 16.68 10.22 3.03
CA ALA A 39 16.18 9.90 1.70
C ALA A 39 15.53 11.09 0.96
N SER A 40 15.36 12.25 1.62
CA SER A 40 14.98 13.49 0.96
C SER A 40 16.19 14.22 0.31
N ASP A 41 17.41 13.91 0.74
CA ASP A 41 18.65 14.45 0.18
C ASP A 41 19.11 13.62 -1.02
N ILE A 42 18.98 14.19 -2.22
CA ILE A 42 19.38 13.57 -3.48
C ILE A 42 20.83 13.09 -3.49
N LYS A 43 21.76 13.83 -2.85
CA LYS A 43 23.19 13.45 -2.81
C LYS A 43 23.41 12.21 -1.96
N GLN A 44 22.71 12.12 -0.84
CA GLN A 44 22.77 10.94 0.02
C GLN A 44 22.13 9.74 -0.67
N VAL A 45 20.99 9.91 -1.36
CA VAL A 45 20.37 8.82 -2.13
C VAL A 45 21.30 8.33 -3.23
N LYS A 46 21.94 9.20 -4.02
CA LYS A 46 22.92 8.81 -5.03
C LYS A 46 24.10 8.01 -4.43
N THR A 47 24.61 8.46 -3.29
CA THR A 47 25.70 7.77 -2.59
C THR A 47 25.23 6.41 -2.05
N PHE A 48 24.00 6.33 -1.55
CA PHE A 48 23.43 5.11 -1.03
C PHE A 48 23.20 4.08 -2.13
N LEU A 49 22.69 4.48 -3.29
CA LEU A 49 22.38 3.59 -4.41
C LEU A 49 23.62 3.10 -5.16
N ASN A 50 24.74 3.77 -5.04
CA ASN A 50 25.95 3.41 -5.78
C ASN A 50 26.38 1.95 -5.55
N GLY A 51 26.44 1.20 -6.65
CA GLY A 51 26.85 -0.20 -6.69
C GLY A 51 25.82 -1.20 -6.17
N LEU A 52 24.55 -0.80 -6.06
CA LEU A 52 23.41 -1.69 -5.82
C LEU A 52 22.84 -2.21 -7.14
N ASP A 53 22.27 -3.41 -7.10
CA ASP A 53 21.50 -4.00 -8.21
C ASP A 53 20.02 -3.59 -8.14
N ALA A 54 19.48 -3.41 -6.92
CA ALA A 54 18.12 -2.93 -6.71
C ALA A 54 17.99 -2.19 -5.38
N VAL A 55 16.90 -1.40 -5.25
CA VAL A 55 16.49 -0.71 -4.02
C VAL A 55 15.02 -0.96 -3.72
N ILE A 56 14.71 -1.19 -2.45
CA ILE A 56 13.35 -1.29 -1.93
C ILE A 56 13.12 -0.10 -0.99
N SER A 57 12.15 0.74 -1.32
CA SER A 57 11.72 1.82 -0.43
C SER A 57 10.63 1.33 0.52
N ALA A 58 10.98 1.21 1.80
CA ALA A 58 10.08 0.91 2.91
C ALA A 58 9.90 2.13 3.84
N GLY A 59 10.23 3.32 3.33
CA GLY A 59 10.04 4.62 3.97
C GLY A 59 8.70 5.27 3.60
N PRO A 60 8.46 6.51 4.08
CA PRO A 60 7.30 7.30 3.70
C PRO A 60 7.24 7.53 2.18
N PHE A 61 6.05 7.50 1.59
CA PHE A 61 5.89 7.67 0.13
C PHE A 61 6.42 9.02 -0.40
N ALA A 62 6.52 10.04 0.45
CA ALA A 62 7.07 11.35 0.09
C ALA A 62 8.51 11.30 -0.46
N VAL A 63 9.32 10.30 -0.08
CA VAL A 63 10.70 10.14 -0.57
C VAL A 63 10.80 9.25 -1.81
N ASN A 64 9.74 8.53 -2.17
CA ASN A 64 9.76 7.52 -3.23
C ASN A 64 10.10 8.11 -4.60
N LYS A 65 9.55 9.28 -4.94
CA LYS A 65 9.84 9.95 -6.22
C LYS A 65 11.34 10.21 -6.41
N ASN A 66 12.03 10.68 -5.37
CA ASN A 66 13.48 10.93 -5.42
C ASN A 66 14.28 9.64 -5.60
N ILE A 67 13.94 8.61 -4.83
CA ILE A 67 14.65 7.32 -4.90
C ILE A 67 14.43 6.69 -6.27
N ALA A 68 13.18 6.65 -6.76
CA ALA A 68 12.83 6.08 -8.05
C ALA A 68 13.50 6.82 -9.22
N GLN A 69 13.54 8.16 -9.16
CA GLN A 69 14.21 8.98 -10.17
C GLN A 69 15.69 8.62 -10.29
N ILE A 70 16.39 8.54 -9.16
CA ILE A 70 17.82 8.23 -9.14
C ILE A 70 18.06 6.76 -9.53
N ALA A 71 17.21 5.84 -9.09
CA ALA A 71 17.30 4.44 -9.50
C ALA A 71 17.12 4.30 -11.02
N ALA A 72 16.19 5.04 -11.62
CA ALA A 72 15.98 5.07 -13.06
C ALA A 72 17.22 5.62 -13.82
N GLU A 73 17.79 6.74 -13.34
CA GLU A 73 19.00 7.35 -13.91
C GLU A 73 20.23 6.42 -13.88
N GLU A 74 20.36 5.65 -12.80
CA GLU A 74 21.52 4.77 -12.55
C GLU A 74 21.25 3.30 -13.00
N SER A 75 20.12 3.03 -13.66
CA SER A 75 19.70 1.69 -14.11
C SER A 75 19.67 0.65 -12.97
N ILE A 76 19.17 1.06 -11.80
CA ILE A 76 18.99 0.23 -10.61
C ILE A 76 17.53 -0.18 -10.50
N GLY A 77 17.25 -1.46 -10.21
CA GLY A 77 15.87 -1.92 -9.97
C GLY A 77 15.24 -1.19 -8.78
N TYR A 78 14.00 -0.72 -8.93
CA TYR A 78 13.28 0.01 -7.88
C TYR A 78 11.98 -0.70 -7.51
N PHE A 79 11.72 -0.79 -6.19
CA PHE A 79 10.50 -1.33 -5.62
C PHE A 79 10.04 -0.47 -4.46
N ASP A 80 8.73 -0.30 -4.29
CA ASP A 80 8.14 0.33 -3.12
C ASP A 80 6.79 -0.28 -2.74
N LEU A 81 6.20 0.22 -1.66
CA LEU A 81 4.97 -0.29 -1.05
C LEU A 81 3.81 0.71 -1.17
N THR A 82 3.97 1.78 -1.96
CA THR A 82 3.02 2.90 -1.96
C THR A 82 1.68 2.54 -2.60
N GLU A 83 0.62 3.06 -2.02
CA GLU A 83 -0.73 3.13 -2.60
C GLU A 83 -1.03 4.51 -3.20
N ASP A 84 -0.11 5.48 -3.04
CA ASP A 84 -0.31 6.85 -3.52
C ASP A 84 -0.34 6.93 -5.04
N VAL A 85 -1.47 7.37 -5.58
CA VAL A 85 -1.73 7.39 -7.03
C VAL A 85 -0.75 8.31 -7.75
N GLU A 86 -0.52 9.52 -7.23
CA GLU A 86 0.37 10.50 -7.87
C GLU A 86 1.82 10.00 -7.92
N THR A 87 2.30 9.39 -6.84
CA THR A 87 3.64 8.79 -6.77
C THR A 87 3.76 7.62 -7.75
N THR A 88 2.75 6.76 -7.80
CA THR A 88 2.71 5.62 -8.72
C THR A 88 2.74 6.07 -10.18
N GLU A 89 1.91 7.03 -10.55
CA GLU A 89 1.89 7.58 -11.91
C GLU A 89 3.22 8.24 -12.30
N TYR A 90 3.82 8.98 -11.36
CA TYR A 90 5.15 9.56 -11.58
C TYR A 90 6.18 8.47 -11.90
N ILE A 91 6.25 7.41 -11.09
CA ILE A 91 7.22 6.33 -11.26
C ILE A 91 6.99 5.56 -12.58
N ARG A 92 5.73 5.28 -12.92
CA ARG A 92 5.37 4.59 -14.17
C ARG A 92 5.77 5.38 -15.44
N ASN A 93 5.88 6.69 -15.33
CA ASN A 93 6.26 7.56 -16.44
C ASN A 93 7.78 7.80 -16.55
N LEU A 94 8.58 7.32 -15.59
CA LEU A 94 10.04 7.39 -15.67
C LEU A 94 10.57 6.49 -16.78
N LYS A 95 11.57 6.98 -17.50
CA LYS A 95 12.32 6.15 -18.45
C LYS A 95 13.46 5.46 -17.73
N SER A 96 13.55 4.15 -17.84
CA SER A 96 14.61 3.35 -17.22
C SER A 96 14.89 2.10 -18.05
N GLU A 97 16.14 1.63 -18.02
CA GLU A 97 16.53 0.32 -18.55
C GLU A 97 16.30 -0.79 -17.53
N SER A 98 16.08 -0.43 -16.25
CA SER A 98 15.78 -1.34 -15.17
C SER A 98 14.30 -1.36 -14.80
N ILE A 99 13.90 -2.38 -14.04
CA ILE A 99 12.53 -2.50 -13.55
C ILE A 99 12.27 -1.42 -12.50
N LEU A 100 11.19 -0.66 -12.69
CA LEU A 100 10.62 0.24 -11.70
C LEU A 100 9.23 -0.28 -11.33
N MET A 101 9.08 -0.84 -10.15
CA MET A 101 7.85 -1.51 -9.70
C MET A 101 7.35 -0.89 -8.38
N PRO A 102 6.51 0.14 -8.44
CA PRO A 102 5.77 0.59 -7.27
C PRO A 102 4.68 -0.42 -6.87
N GLN A 103 3.99 -0.18 -5.75
CA GLN A 103 2.83 -0.96 -5.31
C GLN A 103 3.13 -2.43 -4.94
N CYS A 104 4.30 -2.71 -4.36
CA CYS A 104 4.71 -4.04 -3.91
C CYS A 104 4.39 -4.31 -2.44
N GLY A 105 3.30 -3.73 -1.90
CA GLY A 105 2.86 -3.94 -0.52
C GLY A 105 1.99 -5.18 -0.33
N LEU A 106 1.18 -5.19 0.73
CA LEU A 106 0.15 -6.21 0.95
C LEU A 106 -1.06 -5.95 0.03
N ALA A 107 -1.56 -4.73 0.04
CA ALA A 107 -2.60 -4.19 -0.83
C ALA A 107 -2.34 -2.67 -1.01
N PRO A 108 -1.88 -2.26 -2.18
CA PRO A 108 -1.63 -3.04 -3.40
C PRO A 108 -0.36 -3.90 -3.31
N GLY A 109 -0.35 -5.02 -4.03
CA GLY A 109 0.79 -5.94 -4.19
C GLY A 109 0.43 -7.41 -3.99
N ALA A 110 0.67 -7.97 -2.82
CA ALA A 110 0.51 -9.41 -2.57
C ALA A 110 -0.90 -9.92 -2.89
N ILE A 111 -1.97 -9.22 -2.50
CA ILE A 111 -3.35 -9.63 -2.81
C ILE A 111 -3.62 -9.68 -4.31
N ASN A 112 -3.01 -8.76 -5.07
CA ASN A 112 -3.19 -8.69 -6.52
C ASN A 112 -2.48 -9.87 -7.21
N ILE A 113 -1.28 -10.23 -6.75
CA ILE A 113 -0.53 -11.39 -7.24
C ILE A 113 -1.31 -12.68 -6.92
N CYS A 114 -1.82 -12.81 -5.69
CA CYS A 114 -2.63 -13.97 -5.29
C CYS A 114 -3.91 -14.07 -6.15
N ALA A 115 -4.62 -12.97 -6.34
CA ALA A 115 -5.83 -12.95 -7.16
C ALA A 115 -5.54 -13.32 -8.61
N ALA A 116 -4.49 -12.74 -9.22
CA ALA A 116 -4.08 -13.06 -10.58
C ALA A 116 -3.71 -14.55 -10.74
N GLY A 117 -2.90 -15.08 -9.82
CA GLY A 117 -2.52 -16.51 -9.86
C GLY A 117 -3.72 -17.44 -9.68
N MET A 118 -4.68 -17.11 -8.80
CA MET A 118 -5.90 -17.90 -8.66
C MET A 118 -6.78 -17.85 -9.91
N MET A 119 -6.85 -16.70 -10.58
CA MET A 119 -7.63 -16.56 -11.83
C MET A 119 -7.10 -17.44 -12.95
N GLU A 120 -5.78 -17.68 -13.00
CA GLU A 120 -5.15 -18.54 -14.03
C GLU A 120 -5.56 -20.02 -13.93
N GLU A 121 -6.14 -20.43 -12.78
CA GLU A 121 -6.61 -21.82 -12.59
C GLU A 121 -8.02 -22.07 -13.16
N PHE A 122 -8.68 -21.05 -13.73
CA PHE A 122 -10.04 -21.13 -14.26
C PHE A 122 -10.08 -20.78 -15.75
N ASP A 123 -10.92 -21.48 -16.50
CA ASP A 123 -11.16 -21.17 -17.92
C ASP A 123 -11.83 -19.81 -18.14
N SER A 124 -12.64 -19.36 -17.17
CA SER A 124 -13.27 -18.04 -17.14
C SER A 124 -13.55 -17.60 -15.72
N VAL A 125 -13.46 -16.30 -15.47
CA VAL A 125 -13.70 -15.70 -14.16
C VAL A 125 -14.75 -14.59 -14.30
N ASN A 126 -15.86 -14.73 -13.63
CA ASN A 126 -16.92 -13.72 -13.64
C ASN A 126 -16.67 -12.64 -12.56
N GLU A 127 -16.25 -13.06 -11.37
CA GLU A 127 -16.14 -12.17 -10.23
C GLU A 127 -14.83 -12.35 -9.47
N VAL A 128 -14.15 -11.23 -9.14
CA VAL A 128 -12.94 -11.20 -8.31
C VAL A 128 -13.19 -10.31 -7.09
N LEU A 129 -13.20 -10.90 -5.91
CA LEU A 129 -13.46 -10.23 -4.64
C LEU A 129 -12.21 -10.21 -3.77
N MET A 130 -11.46 -9.11 -3.81
CA MET A 130 -10.28 -8.92 -2.95
C MET A 130 -10.70 -8.24 -1.65
N ARG A 131 -10.34 -8.84 -0.51
CA ARG A 131 -10.66 -8.35 0.83
C ARG A 131 -9.42 -8.41 1.71
N VAL A 132 -9.00 -7.28 2.23
CA VAL A 132 -7.79 -7.17 3.06
C VAL A 132 -8.09 -6.41 4.33
N GLY A 133 -7.58 -6.89 5.46
CA GLY A 133 -7.67 -6.22 6.75
C GLY A 133 -6.38 -6.40 7.55
N ALA A 134 -5.94 -5.32 8.19
CA ALA A 134 -4.90 -5.33 9.20
C ALA A 134 -5.53 -4.82 10.51
N LEU A 135 -5.85 -5.75 11.40
CA LEU A 135 -6.68 -5.49 12.58
C LEU A 135 -5.96 -5.91 13.86
N PRO A 136 -6.13 -5.19 14.97
CA PRO A 136 -5.64 -5.63 16.25
C PRO A 136 -6.41 -6.88 16.69
N ARG A 137 -5.71 -7.88 17.24
CA ARG A 137 -6.37 -9.09 17.77
C ARG A 137 -7.29 -8.78 18.96
N PHE A 138 -6.94 -7.75 19.74
CA PHE A 138 -7.73 -7.29 20.87
C PHE A 138 -7.98 -5.79 20.71
N THR A 139 -9.25 -5.41 20.72
CA THR A 139 -9.65 -4.01 20.59
C THR A 139 -9.72 -3.35 21.97
N THR A 140 -9.25 -2.09 22.06
CA THR A 140 -9.26 -1.32 23.31
C THR A 140 -9.90 0.06 23.13
N ASN A 141 -10.47 0.32 21.95
CA ASN A 141 -11.12 1.59 21.63
C ASN A 141 -12.36 1.35 20.75
N GLU A 142 -13.28 2.30 20.73
CA GLU A 142 -14.54 2.22 19.97
C GLU A 142 -14.33 2.09 18.45
N MET A 143 -13.24 2.63 17.91
CA MET A 143 -12.90 2.46 16.50
C MET A 143 -12.46 1.03 16.19
N SER A 144 -12.12 0.25 17.21
CA SER A 144 -11.58 -1.12 17.09
C SER A 144 -10.40 -1.17 16.10
N TYR A 145 -9.55 -0.13 16.13
CA TYR A 145 -8.46 0.05 15.18
C TYR A 145 -7.18 0.54 15.85
N TYR A 146 -6.04 0.07 15.33
CA TYR A 146 -4.69 0.54 15.69
C TYR A 146 -3.95 0.94 14.42
N LEU A 147 -3.20 2.03 14.49
CA LEU A 147 -2.31 2.43 13.41
C LEU A 147 -1.12 1.47 13.33
N SER A 148 -1.08 0.66 12.30
CA SER A 148 0.02 -0.27 12.01
C SER A 148 0.91 0.20 10.86
N TRP A 149 0.51 1.27 10.16
CA TRP A 149 1.17 1.81 8.97
C TRP A 149 0.96 3.33 8.85
N SER A 150 1.15 3.91 7.66
CA SER A 150 1.06 5.35 7.40
C SER A 150 -0.33 5.92 7.71
N THR A 151 -0.40 6.91 8.57
CA THR A 151 -1.64 7.64 8.88
C THR A 151 -2.17 8.36 7.64
N ASN A 152 -1.29 8.98 6.88
CA ASN A 152 -1.65 9.68 5.64
C ASN A 152 -2.22 8.70 4.61
N GLY A 153 -1.59 7.54 4.43
CA GLY A 153 -2.10 6.47 3.58
C GLY A 153 -3.49 6.02 4.00
N LEU A 154 -3.73 5.76 5.30
CA LEU A 154 -5.04 5.40 5.82
C LEU A 154 -6.10 6.47 5.51
N ILE A 155 -5.78 7.75 5.69
CA ILE A 155 -6.69 8.85 5.37
C ILE A 155 -6.98 8.89 3.87
N ASN A 156 -5.98 8.69 3.03
CA ASN A 156 -6.14 8.65 1.58
C ASN A 156 -7.04 7.51 1.13
N GLU A 157 -6.91 6.30 1.71
CA GLU A 157 -7.82 5.17 1.44
C GLU A 157 -9.29 5.55 1.65
N TYR A 158 -9.60 6.34 2.68
CA TYR A 158 -10.97 6.73 3.04
C TYR A 158 -11.45 7.99 2.31
N CYS A 159 -10.58 8.68 1.60
CA CYS A 159 -10.90 9.92 0.88
C CYS A 159 -11.00 9.75 -0.62
N ASN A 160 -10.15 8.91 -1.21
CA ASN A 160 -10.02 8.79 -2.65
C ASN A 160 -10.99 7.75 -3.20
N GLU A 161 -11.39 7.92 -4.46
CA GLU A 161 -12.22 6.95 -5.17
C GLU A 161 -11.49 5.62 -5.34
N ALA A 162 -12.21 4.52 -5.22
CA ALA A 162 -11.70 3.16 -5.38
C ALA A 162 -11.87 2.69 -6.83
N ASP A 163 -10.83 2.09 -7.40
CA ASP A 163 -10.93 1.42 -8.69
C ASP A 163 -11.71 0.11 -8.56
N ALA A 164 -12.51 -0.20 -9.58
CA ALA A 164 -13.26 -1.44 -9.69
C ALA A 164 -13.54 -1.78 -11.16
N ILE A 165 -13.97 -3.01 -11.41
CA ILE A 165 -14.61 -3.40 -12.67
C ILE A 165 -16.07 -3.74 -12.34
N TYR A 166 -16.99 -3.21 -13.13
CA TYR A 166 -18.41 -3.51 -13.07
C TYR A 166 -18.95 -3.72 -14.50
N GLU A 167 -19.63 -4.85 -14.71
CA GLU A 167 -20.11 -5.27 -16.03
C GLU A 167 -19.01 -5.19 -17.11
N GLY A 168 -17.81 -5.66 -16.80
CA GLY A 168 -16.65 -5.68 -17.70
C GLY A 168 -15.93 -4.33 -17.86
N LYS A 169 -16.41 -3.25 -17.25
CA LYS A 169 -15.86 -1.90 -17.45
C LYS A 169 -15.18 -1.39 -16.19
N ALA A 170 -14.04 -0.73 -16.38
CA ALA A 170 -13.38 0.00 -15.29
C ALA A 170 -14.25 1.18 -14.83
N VAL A 171 -14.50 1.24 -13.53
CA VAL A 171 -15.32 2.27 -12.88
C VAL A 171 -14.63 2.78 -11.61
N LYS A 172 -15.08 3.95 -11.12
CA LYS A 172 -14.70 4.49 -9.82
C LYS A 172 -15.86 4.34 -8.84
N LEU A 173 -15.57 3.81 -7.65
CA LEU A 173 -16.53 3.67 -6.56
C LEU A 173 -16.22 4.68 -5.45
N MET A 174 -17.27 5.18 -4.81
CA MET A 174 -17.09 6.06 -3.66
C MET A 174 -16.47 5.30 -2.48
N PRO A 175 -15.45 5.88 -1.80
CA PRO A 175 -14.91 5.32 -0.58
C PRO A 175 -15.96 5.33 0.54
N LEU A 176 -15.80 4.43 1.51
CA LEU A 176 -16.72 4.24 2.63
C LEU A 176 -18.14 3.79 2.24
N GLU A 177 -18.33 3.36 0.99
CA GLU A 177 -19.60 2.81 0.50
C GLU A 177 -19.47 1.31 0.17
N GLY A 178 -20.57 0.69 -0.28
CA GLY A 178 -20.58 -0.73 -0.65
C GLY A 178 -20.33 -1.66 0.54
N ALA A 179 -20.86 -1.31 1.72
CA ALA A 179 -20.69 -2.10 2.94
C ALA A 179 -21.22 -3.54 2.78
N GLU A 180 -20.44 -4.50 3.26
CA GLU A 180 -20.83 -5.90 3.36
C GLU A 180 -20.44 -6.47 4.73
N LYS A 181 -21.14 -7.51 5.16
CA LYS A 181 -20.84 -8.24 6.40
C LYS A 181 -20.08 -9.52 6.04
N LEU A 182 -19.03 -9.81 6.76
CA LEU A 182 -18.22 -11.00 6.61
C LEU A 182 -18.18 -11.76 7.94
N VAL A 183 -18.11 -13.10 7.83
CA VAL A 183 -17.80 -13.96 8.99
C VAL A 183 -16.56 -14.76 8.61
N ILE A 184 -15.48 -14.58 9.38
CA ILE A 184 -14.21 -15.26 9.16
C ILE A 184 -13.87 -15.98 10.47
N GLU A 185 -13.72 -17.31 10.42
CA GLU A 185 -13.43 -18.14 11.59
C GLU A 185 -14.40 -17.94 12.76
N GLY A 186 -15.67 -17.63 12.48
CA GLY A 186 -16.72 -17.40 13.47
C GLY A 186 -16.77 -15.98 14.04
N GLU A 187 -15.84 -15.11 13.68
CA GLU A 187 -15.85 -13.70 14.05
C GLU A 187 -16.53 -12.84 12.96
N SER A 188 -17.27 -11.83 13.39
CA SER A 188 -17.98 -10.90 12.50
C SER A 188 -17.10 -9.71 12.14
N PHE A 189 -17.09 -9.39 10.85
CA PHE A 189 -16.40 -8.22 10.30
C PHE A 189 -17.33 -7.45 9.35
N GLU A 190 -16.94 -6.25 9.03
CA GLU A 190 -17.50 -5.47 7.92
C GLU A 190 -16.41 -5.17 6.89
N ALA A 191 -16.78 -5.05 5.62
CA ALA A 191 -15.89 -4.57 4.58
C ALA A 191 -16.58 -3.53 3.73
N PHE A 192 -15.79 -2.58 3.21
CA PHE A 192 -16.29 -1.47 2.42
C PHE A 192 -15.20 -0.93 1.47
N ASN A 193 -15.62 -0.18 0.46
CA ASN A 193 -14.72 0.35 -0.55
C ASN A 193 -13.69 1.30 0.04
N THR A 194 -12.41 1.08 -0.31
CA THR A 194 -11.30 2.00 -0.08
C THR A 194 -10.41 2.04 -1.31
N SER A 195 -9.69 3.15 -1.51
CA SER A 195 -8.82 3.32 -2.67
C SER A 195 -7.52 2.52 -2.57
N GLY A 196 -6.81 2.41 -3.67
CA GLY A 196 -5.42 1.93 -3.78
C GLY A 196 -5.26 0.42 -3.94
N GLY A 197 -6.13 -0.40 -3.36
CA GLY A 197 -5.91 -1.85 -3.28
C GLY A 197 -5.99 -2.63 -4.59
N CYS A 198 -6.56 -2.09 -5.65
CA CYS A 198 -6.65 -2.76 -6.95
C CYS A 198 -5.36 -2.74 -7.76
N ALA A 199 -4.42 -1.86 -7.45
CA ALA A 199 -3.21 -1.66 -8.27
C ALA A 199 -3.57 -1.53 -9.77
N THR A 200 -2.91 -2.33 -10.62
CA THR A 200 -3.15 -2.38 -12.07
C THR A 200 -4.24 -3.38 -12.49
N MET A 201 -4.89 -4.05 -11.54
CA MET A 201 -5.86 -5.13 -11.86
C MET A 201 -7.01 -4.63 -12.74
N CYS A 202 -7.55 -3.44 -12.47
CA CYS A 202 -8.65 -2.90 -13.28
C CYS A 202 -8.20 -2.57 -14.72
N GLU A 203 -6.97 -2.12 -14.93
CA GLU A 203 -6.41 -1.89 -16.26
C GLU A 203 -6.16 -3.22 -17.01
N THR A 204 -5.66 -4.23 -16.28
CA THR A 204 -5.26 -5.51 -16.86
C THR A 204 -6.45 -6.41 -17.20
N TYR A 205 -7.51 -6.37 -16.39
CA TYR A 205 -8.62 -7.30 -16.45
C TYR A 205 -9.96 -6.68 -16.89
N ALA A 206 -10.01 -5.39 -17.23
CA ALA A 206 -11.15 -4.82 -17.93
C ALA A 206 -11.47 -5.66 -19.19
N ASP A 207 -12.74 -5.87 -19.48
CA ASP A 207 -13.27 -6.74 -20.55
C ASP A 207 -12.92 -8.24 -20.42
N LYS A 208 -12.24 -8.67 -19.35
CA LYS A 208 -11.88 -10.07 -19.10
C LYS A 208 -12.64 -10.69 -17.92
N VAL A 209 -13.07 -9.87 -16.97
CA VAL A 209 -13.92 -10.27 -15.85
C VAL A 209 -15.15 -9.38 -15.80
N GLU A 210 -16.26 -9.90 -15.30
CA GLU A 210 -17.48 -9.12 -15.20
C GLU A 210 -17.41 -8.10 -14.05
N ASN A 211 -16.93 -8.56 -12.89
CA ASN A 211 -16.79 -7.72 -11.70
C ASN A 211 -15.45 -7.95 -11.00
N LEU A 212 -14.80 -6.86 -10.58
CA LEU A 212 -13.62 -6.91 -9.74
C LEU A 212 -13.71 -5.80 -8.69
N THR A 213 -13.64 -6.17 -7.42
CA THR A 213 -13.70 -5.19 -6.33
C THR A 213 -12.68 -5.48 -5.24
N TYR A 214 -12.12 -4.40 -4.72
CA TYR A 214 -11.31 -4.42 -3.50
C TYR A 214 -12.06 -3.72 -2.37
N LYS A 215 -12.05 -4.32 -1.17
CA LYS A 215 -12.57 -3.68 0.04
C LYS A 215 -11.65 -3.92 1.22
N THR A 216 -11.59 -2.95 2.12
CA THR A 216 -10.90 -3.11 3.39
C THR A 216 -11.81 -3.78 4.41
N ILE A 217 -11.25 -4.73 5.19
CA ILE A 217 -11.96 -5.40 6.29
C ILE A 217 -11.70 -4.63 7.58
N ARG A 218 -12.77 -4.41 8.35
CA ARG A 218 -12.71 -3.77 9.68
C ARG A 218 -13.66 -4.49 10.65
N TYR A 219 -13.50 -4.23 11.95
CA TYR A 219 -14.49 -4.66 12.94
C TYR A 219 -15.80 -3.89 12.77
N PRO A 220 -16.96 -4.51 13.13
CA PRO A 220 -18.26 -3.87 12.97
C PRO A 220 -18.35 -2.54 13.73
N GLY A 221 -18.85 -1.51 13.06
CA GLY A 221 -19.00 -0.15 13.59
C GLY A 221 -17.90 0.83 13.17
N HIS A 222 -16.73 0.36 12.74
CA HIS A 222 -15.65 1.23 12.28
C HIS A 222 -16.09 2.14 11.11
N LEU A 223 -16.81 1.59 10.13
CA LEU A 223 -17.33 2.35 9.00
C LEU A 223 -18.20 3.53 9.43
N ASN A 224 -19.05 3.33 10.42
CA ASN A 224 -19.93 4.40 10.92
C ASN A 224 -19.11 5.54 11.56
N HIS A 225 -18.07 5.21 12.31
CA HIS A 225 -17.16 6.21 12.88
C HIS A 225 -16.42 6.99 11.79
N MET A 226 -15.95 6.28 10.74
CA MET A 226 -15.30 6.94 9.61
C MET A 226 -16.27 7.82 8.83
N LYS A 227 -17.47 7.36 8.53
CA LYS A 227 -18.50 8.20 7.88
C LYS A 227 -18.79 9.45 8.70
N PHE A 228 -18.94 9.33 10.00
CA PHE A 228 -19.15 10.48 10.88
C PHE A 228 -17.99 11.50 10.77
N LEU A 229 -16.74 11.04 10.88
CA LEU A 229 -15.58 11.93 10.81
C LEU A 229 -15.42 12.58 9.42
N PHE A 230 -15.47 11.76 8.37
CA PHE A 230 -15.13 12.21 7.02
C PHE A 230 -16.28 12.93 6.32
N ASN A 231 -17.52 12.46 6.51
CA ASN A 231 -18.68 12.98 5.80
C ASN A 231 -19.46 14.00 6.65
N ASP A 232 -19.87 13.64 7.87
CA ASP A 232 -20.74 14.52 8.68
C ASP A 232 -19.97 15.70 9.26
N LEU A 233 -18.75 15.48 9.79
CA LEU A 233 -17.88 16.56 10.25
C LEU A 233 -17.06 17.21 9.12
N HIS A 234 -17.18 16.73 7.88
CA HIS A 234 -16.48 17.26 6.70
C HIS A 234 -14.94 17.30 6.83
N LEU A 235 -14.34 16.45 7.69
CA LEU A 235 -12.89 16.45 7.93
C LEU A 235 -12.09 15.97 6.70
N LYS A 236 -12.74 15.37 5.71
CA LYS A 236 -12.15 15.09 4.40
C LYS A 236 -11.47 16.31 3.76
N LYS A 237 -11.97 17.51 4.05
CA LYS A 237 -11.41 18.79 3.57
C LYS A 237 -10.21 19.29 4.39
N ASN A 238 -9.95 18.68 5.54
CA ASN A 238 -8.93 19.10 6.51
C ASN A 238 -8.04 17.89 6.89
N LYS A 239 -7.42 17.25 5.88
CA LYS A 239 -6.61 16.03 6.07
C LYS A 239 -5.50 16.21 7.10
N ASP A 240 -4.85 17.38 7.13
CA ASP A 240 -3.77 17.69 8.08
C ASP A 240 -4.25 17.65 9.54
N VAL A 241 -5.51 18.04 9.78
CA VAL A 241 -6.12 17.99 11.13
C VAL A 241 -6.37 16.54 11.52
N LEU A 242 -6.90 15.73 10.58
CA LEU A 242 -7.11 14.29 10.80
C LEU A 242 -5.80 13.56 11.05
N GLU A 243 -4.78 13.83 10.27
CA GLU A 243 -3.47 13.20 10.42
C GLU A 243 -2.89 13.47 11.81
N LYS A 244 -2.87 14.73 12.24
CA LYS A 244 -2.42 15.11 13.59
C LYS A 244 -3.26 14.48 14.70
N LEU A 245 -4.58 14.41 14.51
CA LEU A 245 -5.49 13.78 15.46
C LEU A 245 -5.23 12.27 15.56
N PHE A 246 -5.15 11.60 14.43
CA PHE A 246 -4.94 10.14 14.38
C PHE A 246 -3.55 9.78 14.92
N ASP A 247 -2.51 10.50 14.54
CA ASP A 247 -1.15 10.28 15.03
C ASP A 247 -1.04 10.41 16.54
N LYS A 248 -1.81 11.32 17.14
CA LYS A 248 -1.77 11.59 18.57
C LYS A 248 -2.66 10.65 19.37
N GLU A 249 -3.87 10.37 18.88
CA GLU A 249 -4.93 9.76 19.69
C GLU A 249 -5.27 8.29 19.30
N VAL A 250 -4.99 7.87 18.07
CA VAL A 250 -5.23 6.48 17.68
C VAL A 250 -4.07 5.61 18.16
N PRO A 251 -4.34 4.52 18.88
CA PRO A 251 -3.27 3.64 19.36
C PRO A 251 -2.43 3.10 18.19
N ARG A 252 -1.12 3.00 18.43
CA ARG A 252 -0.18 2.35 17.51
C ARG A 252 0.18 0.97 18.00
N THR A 253 0.42 0.05 17.08
CA THR A 253 1.03 -1.23 17.44
C THR A 253 2.40 -0.95 18.05
N LYS A 254 2.61 -1.41 19.29
CA LYS A 254 3.95 -1.38 19.89
C LYS A 254 4.81 -2.45 19.22
N ASN A 255 6.00 -2.05 18.84
CA ASN A 255 7.05 -2.95 18.34
C ASN A 255 7.47 -3.95 19.43
#